data_3da9d2261c112b9aa29ac273376065e6
#
_entry.id   3da9d2261c112b9aa29ac273376065e6
#
_cell.length_a   1.000
_cell.length_b   1.000
_cell.length_c   1.000
_cell.angle_alpha   90.00
_cell.angle_beta   90.00
_cell.angle_gamma   90.00
#
_symmetry.space_group_name_H-M   'P 1'
#
loop_
_entity.id
_entity.type
_entity.pdbx_description
1 polymer ?
#
loop_
_entity_poly.entity_id
_entity_poly.type
_entity_poly.pdbx_seq_one_letter_code
_entity_poly.pdbx_strand_id
1 'polypeptide(L)'
;LIRFSNVYEQRERIQLTTEDIDTTFVTGLIKFCDKRGLQPSTIKKRLKVLVSFSKWVGEKIGISFTIQIPKKVFTDIEKEIIFLTRDEIIQLVNFKDFDYSNENHLSYKSKGTLHYMNSVTPKKKKEYSIVTSYEVYKDMLLFLCGTGMRFGDLIKLRVDDKEFDSKNRLKGEIKYQSEKTERITRVPLNRLTMSIFNKYSNGKGKEDYLFPRTNQGNSISNTKFNKHIKEICKEIGLNRGVKSPQYNLDRTIVKGTDISINLFEKVSSHIGRKSFIREQIERGTPPRVIMSMTGHKSQKVFDGYYNILKGDRMKNNDKIFSTELKEVTSDNSSGISKHQEEQLTKYKSLFDSGLLPKEVYLEEVRKIMG
;
A
#
# COMPACT_ATOMS: atom_id res chain seq x y z
N LEU A 1 -10.59 -12.38 25.35
CA LEU A 1 -10.18 -13.08 26.57
C LEU A 1 -11.34 -13.23 27.53
N ILE A 2 -11.90 -12.17 28.08
CA ILE A 2 -13.00 -12.17 29.08
C ILE A 2 -14.13 -13.13 28.69
N ARG A 3 -14.61 -13.05 27.44
CA ARG A 3 -15.70 -13.92 26.97
C ARG A 3 -15.29 -15.42 26.92
N PHE A 4 -14.03 -15.72 26.68
CA PHE A 4 -13.53 -17.08 26.73
C PHE A 4 -13.38 -17.52 28.19
N SER A 5 -12.82 -16.68 29.07
CA SER A 5 -12.69 -17.01 30.49
C SER A 5 -14.02 -17.37 31.10
N ASN A 6 -15.07 -16.58 30.88
CA ASN A 6 -16.40 -16.86 31.39
C ASN A 6 -16.96 -18.21 30.90
N VAL A 7 -16.75 -18.56 29.60
CA VAL A 7 -17.18 -19.85 29.05
C VAL A 7 -16.36 -20.99 29.63
N TYR A 8 -15.07 -20.77 29.89
CA TYR A 8 -14.18 -21.76 30.48
C TYR A 8 -14.57 -22.05 31.94
N GLU A 9 -14.78 -21.00 32.75
CA GLU A 9 -15.23 -21.11 34.15
C GLU A 9 -16.56 -21.87 34.28
N GLN A 10 -17.54 -21.55 33.41
CA GLN A 10 -18.82 -22.25 33.38
C GLN A 10 -18.68 -23.73 33.02
N ARG A 11 -17.81 -24.04 32.05
CA ARG A 11 -17.59 -25.41 31.60
C ARG A 11 -16.87 -26.27 32.65
N GLU A 12 -15.81 -25.72 33.22
CA GLU A 12 -14.97 -26.42 34.19
C GLU A 12 -15.55 -26.30 35.62
N ARG A 13 -16.59 -25.49 35.84
CA ARG A 13 -17.21 -25.21 37.12
C ARG A 13 -16.23 -24.69 38.18
N ILE A 14 -15.32 -23.81 37.77
CA ILE A 14 -14.30 -23.18 38.63
C ILE A 14 -14.38 -21.67 38.52
N GLN A 15 -13.83 -20.99 39.54
CA GLN A 15 -13.45 -19.58 39.43
C GLN A 15 -12.00 -19.53 38.96
N LEU A 16 -11.74 -18.90 37.81
CA LEU A 16 -10.42 -18.88 37.17
C LEU A 16 -9.40 -18.13 38.04
N THR A 17 -8.34 -18.82 38.40
CA THR A 17 -7.16 -18.24 39.07
C THR A 17 -5.98 -18.12 38.10
N THR A 18 -4.87 -17.51 38.55
CA THR A 18 -3.65 -17.43 37.75
C THR A 18 -3.03 -18.80 37.46
N GLU A 19 -3.23 -19.76 38.33
CA GLU A 19 -2.70 -21.14 38.23
C GLU A 19 -3.42 -21.93 37.14
N ASP A 20 -4.69 -21.63 36.90
CA ASP A 20 -5.51 -22.27 35.86
C ASP A 20 -5.14 -21.83 34.43
N ILE A 21 -4.31 -20.79 34.29
CA ILE A 21 -3.84 -20.31 32.99
C ILE A 21 -2.65 -21.16 32.52
N ASP A 22 -2.90 -22.43 32.37
CA ASP A 22 -1.97 -23.44 31.94
C ASP A 22 -2.00 -23.70 30.41
N THR A 23 -1.34 -24.75 29.97
CA THR A 23 -1.33 -25.19 28.57
C THR A 23 -2.73 -25.62 28.10
N THR A 24 -3.56 -26.17 28.98
CA THR A 24 -4.94 -26.61 28.69
C THR A 24 -5.83 -25.40 28.39
N PHE A 25 -5.75 -24.38 29.26
CA PHE A 25 -6.43 -23.10 29.05
C PHE A 25 -6.04 -22.45 27.71
N VAL A 26 -4.73 -22.38 27.41
CA VAL A 26 -4.22 -21.80 26.17
C VAL A 26 -4.73 -22.57 24.94
N THR A 27 -4.71 -23.89 25.03
CA THR A 27 -5.23 -24.75 23.95
C THR A 27 -6.73 -24.59 23.76
N GLY A 28 -7.48 -24.47 24.85
CA GLY A 28 -8.91 -24.16 24.83
C GLY A 28 -9.21 -22.79 24.19
N LEU A 29 -8.43 -21.76 24.54
CA LEU A 29 -8.54 -20.43 23.94
C LEU A 29 -8.25 -20.45 22.43
N ILE A 30 -7.24 -21.17 22.00
CA ILE A 30 -6.90 -21.33 20.57
C ILE A 30 -8.08 -21.99 19.83
N LYS A 31 -8.59 -23.12 20.33
CA LYS A 31 -9.74 -23.84 19.74
C LYS A 31 -11.00 -22.97 19.72
N PHE A 32 -11.25 -22.21 20.78
CA PHE A 32 -12.37 -21.28 20.84
C PHE A 32 -12.29 -20.18 19.80
N CYS A 33 -11.09 -19.61 19.61
CA CYS A 33 -10.86 -18.59 18.59
C CYS A 33 -10.99 -19.15 17.16
N ASP A 34 -10.48 -20.36 16.93
CA ASP A 34 -10.53 -21.04 15.65
C ASP A 34 -11.97 -21.38 15.24
N LYS A 35 -12.75 -21.97 16.15
CA LYS A 35 -14.20 -22.23 15.93
C LYS A 35 -15.00 -20.97 15.58
N ARG A 36 -14.51 -19.79 15.94
CA ARG A 36 -15.11 -18.50 15.58
C ARG A 36 -14.59 -17.92 14.27
N GLY A 37 -13.82 -18.69 13.52
CA GLY A 37 -13.25 -18.28 12.24
C GLY A 37 -12.20 -17.17 12.34
N LEU A 38 -11.54 -17.00 13.49
CA LEU A 38 -10.52 -15.98 13.65
C LEU A 38 -9.24 -16.38 12.93
N GLN A 39 -8.71 -15.44 12.15
CA GLN A 39 -7.45 -15.67 11.44
C GLN A 39 -6.28 -15.95 12.41
N PRO A 40 -5.31 -16.81 12.03
CA PRO A 40 -4.14 -17.14 12.86
C PRO A 40 -3.39 -15.93 13.40
N SER A 41 -3.26 -14.87 12.60
CA SER A 41 -2.64 -13.61 13.02
C SER A 41 -3.41 -12.90 14.14
N THR A 42 -4.73 -13.05 14.19
CA THR A 42 -5.58 -12.48 15.26
C THR A 42 -5.46 -13.32 16.53
N ILE A 43 -5.44 -14.65 16.39
CA ILE A 43 -5.21 -15.57 17.51
C ILE A 43 -3.83 -15.30 18.13
N LYS A 44 -2.80 -15.19 17.31
CA LYS A 44 -1.43 -14.83 17.74
C LYS A 44 -1.41 -13.51 18.55
N LYS A 45 -2.14 -12.48 18.12
CA LYS A 45 -2.22 -11.22 18.87
C LYS A 45 -2.87 -11.40 20.23
N ARG A 46 -3.95 -12.17 20.33
CA ARG A 46 -4.63 -12.44 21.60
C ARG A 46 -3.75 -13.20 22.58
N LEU A 47 -3.02 -14.21 22.08
CA LEU A 47 -2.07 -14.95 22.90
C LEU A 47 -0.90 -14.08 23.38
N LYS A 48 -0.40 -13.17 22.55
CA LYS A 48 0.62 -12.20 23.00
C LYS A 48 0.13 -11.29 24.11
N VAL A 49 -1.14 -10.87 24.05
CA VAL A 49 -1.75 -10.08 25.15
C VAL A 49 -1.82 -10.91 26.43
N LEU A 50 -2.22 -12.19 26.32
CA LEU A 50 -2.25 -13.10 27.46
C LEU A 50 -0.86 -13.25 28.09
N VAL A 51 0.17 -13.52 27.28
CA VAL A 51 1.56 -13.63 27.76
C VAL A 51 2.04 -12.35 28.44
N SER A 52 1.76 -11.19 27.85
CA SER A 52 2.15 -9.91 28.44
C SER A 52 1.44 -9.64 29.76
N PHE A 53 0.15 -10.00 29.83
CA PHE A 53 -0.64 -9.89 31.05
C PHE A 53 -0.09 -10.82 32.15
N SER A 54 0.17 -12.07 31.82
CA SER A 54 0.71 -13.04 32.78
C SER A 54 2.07 -12.63 33.32
N LYS A 55 2.94 -12.09 32.48
CA LYS A 55 4.23 -11.56 32.89
C LYS A 55 4.04 -10.39 33.87
N TRP A 56 3.16 -9.43 33.55
CA TRP A 56 2.87 -8.28 34.40
C TRP A 56 2.28 -8.70 35.76
N VAL A 57 1.35 -9.67 35.76
CA VAL A 57 0.80 -10.23 37.03
C VAL A 57 1.89 -10.89 37.84
N GLY A 58 2.73 -11.75 37.22
CA GLY A 58 3.84 -12.42 37.89
C GLY A 58 4.81 -11.45 38.56
N GLU A 59 5.16 -10.36 37.86
CA GLU A 59 5.99 -9.28 38.43
C GLU A 59 5.34 -8.55 39.60
N LYS A 60 3.99 -8.43 39.63
CA LYS A 60 3.26 -7.75 40.69
C LYS A 60 3.05 -8.58 41.94
N ILE A 61 2.83 -9.87 41.78
CA ILE A 61 2.51 -10.80 42.91
C ILE A 61 3.69 -11.69 43.32
N GLY A 62 4.86 -11.55 42.65
CA GLY A 62 6.08 -12.31 42.98
C GLY A 62 6.04 -13.78 42.55
N ILE A 63 5.09 -14.14 41.63
CA ILE A 63 4.96 -15.50 41.14
C ILE A 63 5.50 -15.58 39.71
N SER A 64 6.41 -16.51 39.43
CA SER A 64 6.87 -16.75 38.05
C SER A 64 6.04 -17.89 37.44
N PHE A 65 5.23 -17.56 36.44
CA PHE A 65 4.58 -18.56 35.64
C PHE A 65 4.80 -18.30 34.15
N THR A 66 5.07 -19.37 33.40
CA THR A 66 5.38 -19.29 31.98
C THR A 66 4.27 -19.93 31.18
N ILE A 67 3.61 -19.14 30.35
CA ILE A 67 2.60 -19.64 29.43
C ILE A 67 3.32 -20.23 28.20
N GLN A 68 3.18 -21.52 27.99
CA GLN A 68 3.68 -22.19 26.80
C GLN A 68 2.68 -22.06 25.66
N ILE A 69 3.12 -21.45 24.56
CA ILE A 69 2.32 -21.32 23.36
C ILE A 69 2.92 -22.18 22.24
N PRO A 70 2.10 -22.98 21.55
CA PRO A 70 2.57 -23.83 20.46
C PRO A 70 3.28 -23.01 19.36
N LYS A 71 4.50 -23.41 19.00
CA LYS A 71 5.33 -22.69 18.01
C LYS A 71 4.60 -22.47 16.67
N LYS A 72 3.77 -23.42 16.24
CA LYS A 72 2.97 -23.31 15.01
C LYS A 72 2.09 -22.05 14.95
N VAL A 73 1.56 -21.58 16.09
CA VAL A 73 0.69 -20.40 16.16
C VAL A 73 1.48 -19.11 15.90
N PHE A 74 2.78 -19.13 16.16
CA PHE A 74 3.65 -17.95 16.01
C PHE A 74 4.28 -17.78 14.63
N THR A 75 4.17 -18.78 13.77
CA THR A 75 4.76 -18.67 12.44
C THR A 75 3.90 -17.76 11.57
N ASP A 76 4.53 -16.79 10.94
CA ASP A 76 3.84 -15.89 10.04
C ASP A 76 3.57 -16.56 8.68
N ILE A 77 2.42 -16.28 8.10
CA ILE A 77 2.06 -16.68 6.75
C ILE A 77 2.40 -15.50 5.83
N GLU A 78 3.22 -15.75 4.82
CA GLU A 78 3.48 -14.77 3.78
C GLU A 78 2.19 -14.53 2.99
N LYS A 79 1.75 -13.27 2.98
CA LYS A 79 0.56 -12.83 2.24
C LYS A 79 0.99 -11.92 1.11
N GLU A 80 0.36 -12.08 -0.03
CA GLU A 80 0.53 -11.12 -1.13
C GLU A 80 0.20 -9.71 -0.65
N ILE A 81 1.05 -8.73 -0.99
CA ILE A 81 0.79 -7.33 -0.69
C ILE A 81 -0.01 -6.72 -1.83
N ILE A 82 -1.21 -6.34 -1.51
CA ILE A 82 -2.10 -5.63 -2.42
C ILE A 82 -1.72 -4.15 -2.39
N PHE A 83 -1.44 -3.58 -3.58
CA PHE A 83 -1.05 -2.17 -3.80
C PHE A 83 -1.72 -1.66 -5.09
N LEU A 84 -1.72 -0.35 -5.29
CA LEU A 84 -2.10 0.28 -6.55
C LEU A 84 -0.87 0.36 -7.45
N THR A 85 -1.02 -0.06 -8.70
CA THR A 85 0.01 0.12 -9.73
C THR A 85 0.10 1.59 -10.14
N ARG A 86 1.16 1.95 -10.87
CA ARG A 86 1.32 3.29 -11.41
C ARG A 86 0.15 3.70 -12.32
N ASP A 87 -0.30 2.80 -13.17
CA ASP A 87 -1.42 3.07 -14.09
C ASP A 87 -2.73 3.26 -13.32
N GLU A 88 -2.99 2.46 -12.28
CA GLU A 88 -4.15 2.61 -11.39
C GLU A 88 -4.11 3.96 -10.64
N ILE A 89 -2.92 4.42 -10.23
CA ILE A 89 -2.76 5.76 -9.63
C ILE A 89 -3.01 6.85 -10.68
N ILE A 90 -2.54 6.69 -11.93
CA ILE A 90 -2.83 7.63 -13.03
C ILE A 90 -4.33 7.67 -13.33
N GLN A 91 -5.03 6.54 -13.32
CA GLN A 91 -6.49 6.51 -13.48
C GLN A 91 -7.17 7.31 -12.36
N LEU A 92 -6.73 7.16 -11.10
CA LEU A 92 -7.22 7.96 -9.97
C LEU A 92 -6.96 9.46 -10.17
N VAL A 93 -5.78 9.86 -10.66
CA VAL A 93 -5.44 11.28 -10.92
C VAL A 93 -6.34 11.87 -12.00
N ASN A 94 -6.56 11.13 -13.08
CA ASN A 94 -7.31 11.59 -14.24
C ASN A 94 -8.82 11.57 -14.02
N PHE A 95 -9.29 10.91 -12.98
CA PHE A 95 -10.70 10.86 -12.64
C PHE A 95 -11.17 12.23 -12.14
N LYS A 96 -11.86 12.97 -13.01
CA LYS A 96 -12.23 14.37 -12.76
C LYS A 96 -13.64 14.54 -12.23
N ASP A 97 -14.59 13.68 -12.63
CA ASP A 97 -15.98 13.87 -12.25
C ASP A 97 -16.70 12.53 -12.02
N PHE A 98 -17.35 12.43 -10.86
CA PHE A 98 -18.52 11.57 -10.77
C PHE A 98 -19.60 12.22 -11.65
N ASP A 99 -20.08 11.50 -12.65
CA ASP A 99 -21.24 11.92 -13.42
C ASP A 99 -22.46 11.95 -12.50
N TYR A 100 -22.77 13.11 -11.99
CA TYR A 100 -23.92 13.35 -11.11
C TYR A 100 -25.24 13.38 -11.87
N SER A 101 -25.24 13.20 -13.19
CA SER A 101 -26.46 13.10 -14.01
C SER A 101 -27.23 11.79 -13.80
N ASN A 102 -26.56 10.76 -13.25
CA ASN A 102 -27.18 9.46 -12.98
C ASN A 102 -27.89 9.48 -11.63
N GLU A 103 -29.19 9.16 -11.60
CA GLU A 103 -30.05 9.21 -10.40
C GLU A 103 -29.50 8.40 -9.22
N ASN A 104 -28.79 7.33 -9.47
CA ASN A 104 -28.10 6.53 -8.44
C ASN A 104 -27.00 7.30 -7.71
N HIS A 105 -26.45 8.37 -8.30
CA HIS A 105 -25.46 9.24 -7.68
C HIS A 105 -26.07 10.41 -6.89
N LEU A 106 -27.30 10.80 -7.18
CA LEU A 106 -28.01 11.87 -6.46
C LEU A 106 -28.25 11.53 -4.98
N SER A 107 -28.45 10.25 -4.64
CA SER A 107 -28.54 9.82 -3.25
C SER A 107 -27.26 10.04 -2.45
N TYR A 108 -26.11 10.18 -3.11
CA TYR A 108 -24.81 10.50 -2.51
C TYR A 108 -24.61 11.98 -2.27
N LYS A 109 -25.18 12.88 -3.07
CA LYS A 109 -25.11 14.34 -2.85
C LYS A 109 -25.65 14.74 -1.48
N SER A 110 -26.70 14.10 -1.00
CA SER A 110 -27.29 14.40 0.30
C SER A 110 -26.54 13.85 1.50
N LYS A 111 -25.65 12.84 1.30
CA LYS A 111 -24.92 12.15 2.38
C LYS A 111 -23.47 12.57 2.55
N GLY A 112 -22.91 13.39 1.67
CA GLY A 112 -21.46 13.57 1.57
C GLY A 112 -20.93 14.98 1.51
N THR A 113 -21.73 16.02 1.69
CA THR A 113 -21.22 17.39 1.76
C THR A 113 -20.46 17.55 3.07
N LEU A 114 -19.12 17.52 3.00
CA LEU A 114 -18.28 17.96 4.11
C LEU A 114 -18.29 19.50 4.06
N HIS A 115 -18.99 20.12 4.99
CA HIS A 115 -18.85 21.56 5.20
C HIS A 115 -17.49 21.79 5.84
N TYR A 116 -16.68 22.62 5.20
CA TYR A 116 -15.37 22.99 5.69
C TYR A 116 -15.49 24.14 6.67
N MET A 117 -15.14 23.91 7.92
CA MET A 117 -14.77 25.03 8.78
C MET A 117 -13.28 25.31 8.59
N ASN A 118 -12.96 26.36 7.85
CA ASN A 118 -11.64 26.95 7.84
C ASN A 118 -11.50 27.78 9.12
N SER A 119 -10.70 27.34 10.06
CA SER A 119 -10.36 27.95 11.32
C SER A 119 -11.34 27.84 12.49
N VAL A 120 -10.76 27.66 13.66
CA VAL A 120 -11.43 27.62 14.97
C VAL A 120 -11.83 29.02 15.44
N THR A 121 -11.62 30.06 14.64
CA THR A 121 -11.95 31.45 14.99
C THR A 121 -13.23 31.92 14.29
N PRO A 122 -14.26 32.38 15.03
CA PRO A 122 -15.59 32.69 14.49
C PRO A 122 -15.72 34.07 13.81
N LYS A 123 -14.64 34.65 13.31
CA LYS A 123 -14.70 36.01 12.75
C LYS A 123 -14.20 36.08 11.31
N LYS A 124 -14.95 35.54 10.36
CA LYS A 124 -15.16 36.02 8.98
C LYS A 124 -15.83 34.93 8.16
N LYS A 125 -17.05 35.18 7.66
CA LYS A 125 -17.66 34.38 6.57
C LYS A 125 -16.75 34.49 5.34
N LYS A 126 -15.90 33.49 5.10
CA LYS A 126 -15.20 33.33 3.82
C LYS A 126 -16.07 32.46 2.95
N GLU A 127 -16.22 32.82 1.68
CA GLU A 127 -16.83 31.97 0.67
C GLU A 127 -16.06 30.65 0.59
N TYR A 128 -16.75 29.55 0.83
CA TYR A 128 -16.16 28.21 0.81
C TYR A 128 -16.44 27.60 -0.56
N SER A 129 -15.39 27.18 -1.26
CA SER A 129 -15.56 26.28 -2.38
C SER A 129 -16.09 24.95 -1.86
N ILE A 130 -17.27 24.54 -2.33
CA ILE A 130 -17.85 23.22 -2.02
C ILE A 130 -17.05 22.20 -2.80
N VAL A 131 -16.05 21.60 -2.16
CA VAL A 131 -15.37 20.42 -2.70
C VAL A 131 -16.21 19.20 -2.34
N THR A 132 -16.55 18.38 -3.30
CA THR A 132 -17.32 17.16 -3.04
C THR A 132 -16.52 16.24 -2.10
N SER A 133 -17.21 15.50 -1.24
CA SER A 133 -16.55 14.58 -0.30
C SER A 133 -15.68 13.54 -1.02
N TYR A 134 -16.07 13.11 -2.22
CA TYR A 134 -15.32 12.15 -3.03
C TYR A 134 -13.99 12.71 -3.54
N GLU A 135 -13.96 13.96 -3.97
CA GLU A 135 -12.74 14.63 -4.38
C GLU A 135 -11.72 14.69 -3.22
N VAL A 136 -12.20 15.00 -2.01
CA VAL A 136 -11.34 15.01 -0.81
C VAL A 136 -10.77 13.63 -0.52
N TYR A 137 -11.61 12.59 -0.52
CA TYR A 137 -11.14 11.23 -0.27
C TYR A 137 -10.17 10.74 -1.34
N LYS A 138 -10.43 11.08 -2.61
CA LYS A 138 -9.50 10.81 -3.72
C LYS A 138 -8.16 11.50 -3.50
N ASP A 139 -8.17 12.78 -3.22
CA ASP A 139 -6.96 13.57 -3.02
C ASP A 139 -6.17 13.10 -1.78
N MET A 140 -6.86 12.74 -0.70
CA MET A 140 -6.23 12.11 0.47
C MET A 140 -5.57 10.77 0.13
N LEU A 141 -6.22 9.91 -0.68
CA LEU A 141 -5.65 8.65 -1.14
C LEU A 141 -4.42 8.88 -2.01
N LEU A 142 -4.51 9.80 -2.97
CA LEU A 142 -3.38 10.20 -3.83
C LEU A 142 -2.22 10.78 -3.02
N PHE A 143 -2.51 11.56 -1.99
CA PHE A 143 -1.49 12.10 -1.09
C PHE A 143 -0.80 10.98 -0.30
N LEU A 144 -1.56 9.97 0.18
CA LEU A 144 -0.99 8.77 0.82
C LEU A 144 -0.13 7.96 -0.16
N CYS A 145 -0.54 7.83 -1.43
CA CYS A 145 0.24 7.17 -2.48
C CYS A 145 1.54 7.93 -2.81
N GLY A 146 1.53 9.25 -2.71
CA GLY A 146 2.69 10.08 -3.03
C GLY A 146 3.65 10.36 -1.88
N THR A 147 3.23 10.08 -0.63
CA THR A 147 4.03 10.36 0.58
C THR A 147 4.34 9.12 1.43
N GLY A 148 3.57 8.06 1.28
CA GLY A 148 3.68 6.87 2.11
C GLY A 148 3.30 7.09 3.60
N MET A 149 2.68 8.20 3.95
CA MET A 149 2.23 8.50 5.32
C MET A 149 1.21 7.47 5.82
N ARG A 150 1.06 7.35 7.12
CA ARG A 150 -0.09 6.63 7.69
C ARG A 150 -1.32 7.54 7.68
N PHE A 151 -2.49 6.95 7.54
CA PHE A 151 -3.76 7.71 7.59
C PHE A 151 -3.91 8.53 8.89
N GLY A 152 -3.53 7.95 10.04
CA GLY A 152 -3.55 8.66 11.32
C GLY A 152 -2.66 9.90 11.35
N ASP A 153 -1.51 9.86 10.69
CA ASP A 153 -0.61 11.02 10.56
C ASP A 153 -1.19 12.04 9.57
N LEU A 154 -1.76 11.57 8.43
CA LEU A 154 -2.36 12.43 7.41
C LEU A 154 -3.50 13.32 7.95
N ILE A 155 -4.41 12.75 8.75
CA ILE A 155 -5.55 13.50 9.30
C ILE A 155 -5.17 14.52 10.37
N LYS A 156 -3.93 14.48 10.85
CA LYS A 156 -3.36 15.41 11.82
C LYS A 156 -2.43 16.44 11.18
N LEU A 157 -2.12 16.27 9.89
CA LEU A 157 -1.21 17.14 9.16
C LEU A 157 -1.72 18.58 9.14
N ARG A 158 -0.83 19.53 9.47
CA ARG A 158 -1.09 20.97 9.49
C ARG A 158 -0.41 21.65 8.31
N VAL A 159 -0.80 22.90 8.07
CA VAL A 159 -0.24 23.70 6.98
C VAL A 159 1.23 24.02 7.21
N ASP A 160 1.64 24.24 8.46
CA ASP A 160 3.04 24.55 8.84
C ASP A 160 3.95 23.32 8.92
N ASP A 161 3.41 22.10 8.83
CA ASP A 161 4.24 20.89 8.71
C ASP A 161 5.04 20.83 7.40
N LYS A 162 4.76 21.75 6.46
CA LYS A 162 5.52 21.86 5.21
C LYS A 162 6.72 22.78 5.38
N GLU A 163 7.91 22.21 5.18
CA GLU A 163 9.16 22.95 5.04
C GLU A 163 9.48 23.19 3.55
N PHE A 164 9.87 24.42 3.18
CA PHE A 164 10.30 24.72 1.83
C PHE A 164 11.80 24.55 1.69
N ASP A 165 12.24 24.09 0.54
CA ASP A 165 13.65 24.21 0.17
C ASP A 165 14.02 25.71 0.05
N SER A 166 15.04 26.13 0.80
CA SER A 166 15.52 27.52 0.79
C SER A 166 15.99 27.99 -0.58
N LYS A 167 16.44 27.06 -1.43
CA LYS A 167 16.96 27.34 -2.78
C LYS A 167 15.88 27.21 -3.86
N ASN A 168 14.82 26.47 -3.62
CA ASN A 168 13.77 26.23 -4.61
C ASN A 168 12.39 26.11 -3.97
N ARG A 169 11.62 27.18 -3.98
CA ARG A 169 10.25 27.23 -3.43
C ARG A 169 9.26 26.26 -4.08
N LEU A 170 9.60 25.69 -5.24
CA LEU A 170 8.80 24.65 -5.89
C LEU A 170 9.07 23.26 -5.31
N LYS A 171 10.13 23.12 -4.51
CA LYS A 171 10.46 21.90 -3.77
C LYS A 171 10.10 22.10 -2.30
N GLY A 172 9.47 21.11 -1.71
CA GLY A 172 9.14 21.13 -0.29
C GLY A 172 9.08 19.70 0.25
N GLU A 173 9.20 19.60 1.54
CA GLU A 173 9.01 18.36 2.25
C GLU A 173 7.98 18.55 3.37
N ILE A 174 7.32 17.46 3.75
CA ILE A 174 6.50 17.41 4.95
C ILE A 174 7.36 16.86 6.07
N LYS A 175 7.40 17.62 7.18
CA LYS A 175 8.04 17.18 8.42
C LYS A 175 6.96 16.97 9.47
N TYR A 176 6.82 15.76 9.96
CA TYR A 176 5.83 15.41 10.97
C TYR A 176 6.35 14.37 11.96
N GLN A 177 5.81 14.38 13.16
CA GLN A 177 6.06 13.33 14.14
C GLN A 177 5.01 12.23 13.96
N SER A 178 5.48 11.02 13.60
CA SER A 178 4.59 9.88 13.42
C SER A 178 4.04 9.41 14.78
N GLU A 179 2.72 9.39 14.92
CA GLU A 179 2.04 9.00 16.17
C GLU A 179 2.42 7.58 16.65
N LYS A 180 2.48 6.63 15.74
CA LYS A 180 2.77 5.23 16.08
C LYS A 180 4.23 4.97 16.47
N THR A 181 5.15 5.74 15.93
CA THR A 181 6.59 5.49 16.09
C THR A 181 7.32 6.59 16.83
N GLU A 182 6.63 7.73 17.08
CA GLU A 182 7.15 8.94 17.73
C GLU A 182 8.41 9.53 17.05
N ARG A 183 8.68 9.09 15.81
CA ARG A 183 9.81 9.57 15.02
C ARG A 183 9.41 10.77 14.19
N ILE A 184 10.31 11.75 14.14
CA ILE A 184 10.26 12.80 13.14
C ILE A 184 10.54 12.17 11.78
N THR A 185 9.62 12.32 10.87
CA THR A 185 9.67 11.79 9.51
C THR A 185 9.63 12.96 8.53
N ARG A 186 10.48 12.91 7.52
CA ARG A 186 10.53 13.89 6.43
C ARG A 186 10.23 13.19 5.12
N VAL A 187 9.30 13.75 4.36
CA VAL A 187 8.88 13.19 3.08
C VAL A 187 8.87 14.28 2.02
N PRO A 188 9.72 14.18 0.99
CA PRO A 188 9.72 15.13 -0.12
C PRO A 188 8.37 15.08 -0.85
N LEU A 189 7.82 16.23 -1.18
CA LEU A 189 6.61 16.35 -1.98
C LEU A 189 6.97 16.30 -3.47
N ASN A 190 6.32 15.42 -4.20
CA ASN A 190 6.35 15.41 -5.66
C ASN A 190 5.34 16.44 -6.22
N ARG A 191 5.32 16.63 -7.55
CA ARG A 191 4.45 17.62 -8.20
C ARG A 191 2.97 17.42 -7.86
N LEU A 192 2.48 16.16 -7.81
CA LEU A 192 1.10 15.84 -7.49
C LEU A 192 0.76 16.17 -6.03
N THR A 193 1.57 15.70 -5.10
CA THR A 193 1.35 15.95 -3.66
C THR A 193 1.52 17.42 -3.30
N MET A 194 2.40 18.14 -4.00
CA MET A 194 2.54 19.59 -3.87
C MET A 194 1.27 20.31 -4.34
N SER A 195 0.73 19.94 -5.50
CA SER A 195 -0.53 20.49 -6.01
C SER A 195 -1.68 20.25 -5.03
N ILE A 196 -1.82 19.04 -4.51
CA ILE A 196 -2.83 18.71 -3.50
C ILE A 196 -2.61 19.53 -2.22
N PHE A 197 -1.37 19.63 -1.74
CA PHE A 197 -1.06 20.43 -0.57
C PHE A 197 -1.48 21.89 -0.77
N ASN A 198 -1.09 22.51 -1.88
CA ASN A 198 -1.42 23.89 -2.18
C ASN A 198 -2.94 24.11 -2.30
N LYS A 199 -3.68 23.16 -2.90
CA LYS A 199 -5.13 23.20 -3.00
C LYS A 199 -5.80 23.29 -1.63
N TYR A 200 -5.36 22.47 -0.67
CA TYR A 200 -5.98 22.40 0.66
C TYR A 200 -5.41 23.38 1.68
N SER A 201 -4.25 23.96 1.44
CA SER A 201 -3.65 24.99 2.30
C SER A 201 -4.09 26.42 1.93
N ASN A 202 -4.64 26.60 0.72
CA ASN A 202 -5.05 27.93 0.26
C ASN A 202 -6.10 28.56 1.19
N GLY A 203 -5.83 29.77 1.64
CA GLY A 203 -6.71 30.53 2.55
C GLY A 203 -6.73 30.05 4.01
N LYS A 204 -5.85 29.10 4.39
CA LYS A 204 -5.70 28.61 5.77
C LYS A 204 -4.55 29.24 6.50
N GLY A 205 -4.65 29.30 7.83
CA GLY A 205 -3.57 29.66 8.73
C GLY A 205 -2.55 28.52 8.88
N LYS A 206 -1.38 28.81 9.42
CA LYS A 206 -0.30 27.84 9.63
C LYS A 206 -0.72 26.67 10.52
N GLU A 207 -1.45 26.95 11.61
CA GLU A 207 -1.92 25.99 12.59
C GLU A 207 -3.13 25.17 12.13
N ASP A 208 -3.74 25.52 10.99
CA ASP A 208 -4.92 24.82 10.50
C ASP A 208 -4.57 23.44 9.97
N TYR A 209 -5.50 22.49 10.12
CA TYR A 209 -5.34 21.17 9.53
C TYR A 209 -5.38 21.25 8.00
N LEU A 210 -4.46 20.54 7.34
CA LEU A 210 -4.39 20.53 5.88
C LEU A 210 -5.68 20.00 5.27
N PHE A 211 -6.11 18.82 5.68
CA PHE A 211 -7.33 18.20 5.15
C PHE A 211 -8.57 18.57 5.97
N PRO A 212 -9.74 18.57 5.30
CA PRO A 212 -10.99 18.97 5.95
C PRO A 212 -11.37 18.09 7.12
N ARG A 213 -12.13 18.70 8.02
CA ARG A 213 -12.76 18.05 9.16
C ARG A 213 -14.28 17.98 8.97
N THR A 214 -14.95 17.17 9.78
CA THR A 214 -16.42 17.12 9.83
C THR A 214 -16.98 18.44 10.36
N ASN A 215 -18.29 18.65 10.19
CA ASN A 215 -18.98 19.85 10.71
C ASN A 215 -18.81 20.04 12.22
N GLN A 216 -18.55 18.96 12.95
CA GLN A 216 -18.28 18.98 14.39
C GLN A 216 -16.80 19.22 14.73
N GLY A 217 -15.96 19.52 13.74
CA GLY A 217 -14.52 19.69 13.93
C GLY A 217 -13.72 18.40 14.09
N ASN A 218 -14.36 17.23 14.00
CA ASN A 218 -13.69 15.94 14.15
C ASN A 218 -12.96 15.54 12.85
N SER A 219 -11.88 14.78 12.99
CA SER A 219 -11.21 14.19 11.84
C SER A 219 -12.08 13.13 11.15
N ILE A 220 -11.85 12.93 9.86
CA ILE A 220 -12.47 11.85 9.10
C ILE A 220 -12.05 10.51 9.72
N SER A 221 -13.02 9.66 10.05
CA SER A 221 -12.71 8.33 10.59
C SER A 221 -12.14 7.41 9.51
N ASN A 222 -11.24 6.51 9.91
CA ASN A 222 -10.65 5.53 8.99
C ASN A 222 -11.71 4.63 8.34
N THR A 223 -12.76 4.28 9.08
CA THR A 223 -13.87 3.46 8.55
C THR A 223 -14.60 4.19 7.42
N LYS A 224 -14.93 5.49 7.63
CA LYS A 224 -15.58 6.32 6.62
C LYS A 224 -14.68 6.53 5.41
N PHE A 225 -13.41 6.83 5.64
CA PHE A 225 -12.42 6.95 4.57
C PHE A 225 -12.34 5.67 3.73
N ASN A 226 -12.16 4.50 4.37
CA ASN A 226 -12.06 3.22 3.67
C ASN A 226 -13.32 2.88 2.86
N LYS A 227 -14.50 3.24 3.35
CA LYS A 227 -15.75 3.06 2.62
C LYS A 227 -15.72 3.86 1.31
N HIS A 228 -15.45 5.16 1.38
CA HIS A 228 -15.50 6.04 0.21
C HIS A 228 -14.39 5.76 -0.81
N ILE A 229 -13.16 5.44 -0.39
CA ILE A 229 -12.11 5.09 -1.36
C ILE A 229 -12.42 3.79 -2.10
N LYS A 230 -13.13 2.83 -1.50
CA LYS A 230 -13.60 1.63 -2.21
C LYS A 230 -14.64 1.99 -3.26
N GLU A 231 -15.58 2.85 -2.93
CA GLU A 231 -16.59 3.36 -3.85
C GLU A 231 -15.95 4.09 -5.03
N ILE A 232 -14.99 4.98 -4.76
CA ILE A 232 -14.19 5.67 -5.79
C ILE A 232 -13.47 4.66 -6.69
N CYS A 233 -12.74 3.71 -6.11
CA CYS A 233 -11.99 2.72 -6.88
C CYS A 233 -12.90 1.80 -7.71
N LYS A 234 -14.11 1.50 -7.23
CA LYS A 234 -15.12 0.76 -7.96
C LYS A 234 -15.62 1.55 -9.16
N GLU A 235 -15.94 2.83 -8.98
CA GLU A 235 -16.43 3.73 -10.03
C GLU A 235 -15.40 3.92 -11.15
N ILE A 236 -14.14 4.05 -10.79
CA ILE A 236 -13.03 4.17 -11.76
C ILE A 236 -12.78 2.85 -12.51
N GLY A 237 -13.35 1.73 -12.05
CA GLY A 237 -13.17 0.43 -12.67
C GLY A 237 -11.85 -0.28 -12.29
N LEU A 238 -11.33 -0.07 -11.08
CA LEU A 238 -10.16 -0.80 -10.60
C LEU A 238 -10.51 -2.26 -10.27
N ASN A 239 -10.78 -3.04 -11.32
CA ASN A 239 -11.30 -4.41 -11.24
C ASN A 239 -10.21 -5.48 -11.31
N ARG A 240 -8.92 -5.11 -11.23
CA ARG A 240 -7.84 -6.09 -11.24
C ARG A 240 -8.07 -7.15 -10.17
N GLY A 241 -7.98 -8.43 -10.58
CA GLY A 241 -8.12 -9.56 -9.67
C GLY A 241 -6.95 -9.59 -8.67
N VAL A 242 -7.28 -9.72 -7.39
CA VAL A 242 -6.30 -9.89 -6.31
C VAL A 242 -6.68 -11.08 -5.44
N LYS A 243 -5.69 -11.81 -4.94
CA LYS A 243 -5.90 -12.91 -4.02
C LYS A 243 -5.71 -12.46 -2.58
N SER A 244 -6.62 -12.85 -1.70
CA SER A 244 -6.52 -12.55 -0.27
C SER A 244 -7.09 -13.72 0.54
N PRO A 245 -6.49 -14.93 0.41
CA PRO A 245 -7.01 -16.11 1.03
C PRO A 245 -6.98 -16.00 2.56
N GLN A 246 -7.92 -16.68 3.20
CA GLN A 246 -7.93 -16.90 4.63
C GLN A 246 -7.19 -18.21 4.94
N TYR A 247 -6.64 -18.31 6.13
CA TYR A 247 -5.83 -19.45 6.52
C TYR A 247 -6.34 -20.06 7.80
N ASN A 248 -6.32 -21.40 7.85
CA ASN A 248 -6.50 -22.18 9.06
C ASN A 248 -5.24 -22.10 9.95
N LEU A 249 -5.34 -22.62 11.17
CA LEU A 249 -4.21 -22.69 12.11
C LEU A 249 -3.04 -23.56 11.60
N ASP A 250 -3.34 -24.58 10.83
CA ASP A 250 -2.35 -25.47 10.18
C ASP A 250 -1.72 -24.85 8.93
N ARG A 251 -2.11 -23.61 8.56
CA ARG A 251 -1.69 -22.84 7.39
C ARG A 251 -2.28 -23.30 6.07
N THR A 252 -3.19 -24.23 6.07
CA THR A 252 -3.97 -24.53 4.88
C THR A 252 -4.90 -23.37 4.55
N ILE A 253 -5.20 -23.20 3.28
CA ILE A 253 -6.16 -22.17 2.85
C ILE A 253 -7.57 -22.64 3.20
N VAL A 254 -8.36 -21.76 3.79
CA VAL A 254 -9.77 -22.02 4.06
C VAL A 254 -10.49 -22.22 2.73
N LYS A 255 -11.17 -23.36 2.59
CA LYS A 255 -11.90 -23.72 1.35
C LYS A 255 -12.82 -22.58 0.91
N GLY A 256 -12.77 -22.27 -0.37
CA GLY A 256 -13.60 -21.20 -0.97
C GLY A 256 -13.09 -19.77 -0.76
N THR A 257 -11.93 -19.56 -0.11
CA THR A 257 -11.33 -18.23 0.07
C THR A 257 -10.16 -17.94 -0.87
N ASP A 258 -9.66 -18.93 -1.63
CA ASP A 258 -8.64 -18.75 -2.67
C ASP A 258 -9.28 -18.39 -4.01
N ILE A 259 -10.05 -17.33 -3.99
CA ILE A 259 -10.71 -16.77 -5.17
C ILE A 259 -10.11 -15.42 -5.49
N SER A 260 -10.11 -15.08 -6.77
CA SER A 260 -9.79 -13.73 -7.22
C SER A 260 -10.96 -12.83 -6.92
N ILE A 261 -10.72 -11.73 -6.24
CA ILE A 261 -11.69 -10.69 -5.94
C ILE A 261 -11.21 -9.37 -6.53
N ASN A 262 -12.11 -8.44 -6.78
CA ASN A 262 -11.75 -7.16 -7.35
C ASN A 262 -10.89 -6.34 -6.38
N LEU A 263 -9.89 -5.66 -6.93
CA LEU A 263 -8.97 -4.80 -6.15
C LEU A 263 -9.72 -3.79 -5.29
N PHE A 264 -10.77 -3.13 -5.83
CA PHE A 264 -11.52 -2.12 -5.08
C PHE A 264 -12.12 -2.64 -3.77
N GLU A 265 -12.42 -3.93 -3.66
CA GLU A 265 -12.93 -4.54 -2.43
C GLU A 265 -11.87 -4.62 -1.32
N LYS A 266 -10.59 -4.64 -1.68
CA LYS A 266 -9.45 -4.72 -0.76
C LYS A 266 -8.76 -3.39 -0.50
N VAL A 267 -9.13 -2.34 -1.21
CA VAL A 267 -8.60 -1.00 -0.97
C VAL A 267 -8.88 -0.55 0.47
N SER A 268 -7.88 0.00 1.10
CA SER A 268 -7.95 0.59 2.45
C SER A 268 -6.95 1.73 2.56
N SER A 269 -7.02 2.54 3.59
CA SER A 269 -6.09 3.65 3.82
C SER A 269 -4.61 3.25 3.78
N HIS A 270 -4.31 2.00 4.13
CA HIS A 270 -2.94 1.49 4.12
C HIS A 270 -2.41 1.15 2.72
N ILE A 271 -3.31 1.07 1.70
CA ILE A 271 -2.89 0.78 0.32
C ILE A 271 -2.01 1.88 -0.23
N GLY A 272 -2.29 3.16 0.08
CA GLY A 272 -1.47 4.27 -0.37
C GLY A 272 -0.01 4.14 0.05
N ARG A 273 0.23 3.78 1.32
CA ARG A 273 1.58 3.53 1.83
C ARG A 273 2.25 2.32 1.17
N LYS A 274 1.50 1.25 0.91
CA LYS A 274 2.01 0.07 0.20
C LYS A 274 2.40 0.41 -1.23
N SER A 275 1.57 1.17 -1.93
CA SER A 275 1.81 1.65 -3.30
C SER A 275 3.03 2.58 -3.35
N PHE A 276 3.18 3.51 -2.39
CA PHE A 276 4.37 4.35 -2.27
C PHE A 276 5.64 3.53 -2.14
N ILE A 277 5.66 2.58 -1.20
CA ILE A 277 6.84 1.73 -0.98
C ILE A 277 7.16 0.93 -2.24
N ARG A 278 6.15 0.34 -2.89
CA ARG A 278 6.32 -0.42 -4.12
C ARG A 278 6.92 0.43 -5.23
N GLU A 279 6.38 1.61 -5.48
CA GLU A 279 6.88 2.54 -6.50
C GLU A 279 8.33 2.95 -6.20
N GLN A 280 8.69 3.20 -4.94
CA GLN A 280 10.06 3.54 -4.56
C GLN A 280 11.03 2.38 -4.79
N ILE A 281 10.61 1.15 -4.49
CA ILE A 281 11.41 -0.05 -4.74
C ILE A 281 11.62 -0.25 -6.25
N GLU A 282 10.58 -0.10 -7.07
CA GLU A 282 10.66 -0.22 -8.53
C GLU A 282 11.56 0.85 -9.17
N ARG A 283 11.68 2.01 -8.54
CA ARG A 283 12.63 3.07 -8.92
C ARG A 283 14.06 2.82 -8.45
N GLY A 284 14.31 1.74 -7.72
CA GLY A 284 15.63 1.44 -7.16
C GLY A 284 16.02 2.32 -5.97
N THR A 285 15.06 2.99 -5.32
CA THR A 285 15.35 3.79 -4.12
C THR A 285 15.87 2.88 -3.00
N PRO A 286 17.04 3.22 -2.39
CA PRO A 286 17.61 2.39 -1.34
C PRO A 286 16.64 2.17 -0.16
N PRO A 287 16.58 0.95 0.42
CA PRO A 287 15.68 0.60 1.53
C PRO A 287 15.72 1.59 2.70
N ARG A 288 16.91 2.02 3.11
CA ARG A 288 17.08 2.97 4.21
C ARG A 288 16.42 4.32 3.92
N VAL A 289 16.48 4.79 2.67
CA VAL A 289 15.84 6.03 2.25
C VAL A 289 14.31 5.89 2.31
N ILE A 290 13.76 4.77 1.79
CA ILE A 290 12.31 4.51 1.87
C ILE A 290 11.86 4.40 3.33
N MET A 291 12.66 3.74 4.17
CA MET A 291 12.36 3.62 5.60
C MET A 291 12.37 4.98 6.31
N SER A 292 13.27 5.89 5.96
CA SER A 292 13.32 7.24 6.52
C SER A 292 12.07 8.05 6.16
N MET A 293 11.62 7.98 4.90
CA MET A 293 10.41 8.65 4.42
C MET A 293 9.13 8.06 5.02
N THR A 294 9.13 6.77 5.31
CA THR A 294 7.94 6.06 5.81
C THR A 294 7.94 5.87 7.33
N GLY A 295 9.03 6.20 8.02
CA GLY A 295 9.16 6.07 9.48
C GLY A 295 9.13 4.61 9.97
N HIS A 296 9.69 3.65 9.20
CA HIS A 296 9.87 2.28 9.67
C HIS A 296 11.03 2.19 10.66
N LYS A 297 10.78 1.56 11.82
CA LYS A 297 11.82 1.33 12.86
C LYS A 297 12.63 0.05 12.60
N SER A 298 12.04 -0.96 12.00
CA SER A 298 12.62 -2.30 11.87
C SER A 298 12.76 -2.68 10.40
N GLN A 299 14.00 -3.05 10.03
CA GLN A 299 14.31 -3.63 8.72
C GLN A 299 13.45 -4.87 8.47
N LYS A 300 13.35 -5.77 9.45
CA LYS A 300 12.54 -7.00 9.35
C LYS A 300 11.09 -6.75 8.97
N VAL A 301 10.48 -5.67 9.51
CA VAL A 301 9.11 -5.28 9.15
C VAL A 301 9.05 -4.70 7.73
N PHE A 302 10.10 -3.99 7.32
CA PHE A 302 10.22 -3.41 5.99
C PHE A 302 10.51 -4.48 4.94
N ASP A 303 11.30 -5.50 5.26
CA ASP A 303 11.65 -6.61 4.35
C ASP A 303 10.41 -7.37 3.86
N GLY A 304 9.32 -7.37 4.66
CA GLY A 304 8.02 -7.88 4.22
C GLY A 304 7.51 -7.23 2.92
N TYR A 305 7.92 -6.00 2.62
CA TYR A 305 7.58 -5.33 1.35
C TYR A 305 8.51 -5.73 0.21
N TYR A 306 9.73 -6.18 0.50
CA TYR A 306 10.72 -6.63 -0.49
C TYR A 306 10.52 -8.06 -0.95
N ASN A 307 10.05 -8.96 -0.08
CA ASN A 307 9.88 -10.38 -0.38
C ASN A 307 8.87 -10.67 -1.51
N ILE A 308 8.11 -9.65 -1.91
CA ILE A 308 7.12 -9.75 -2.98
C ILE A 308 7.76 -9.75 -4.37
N LEU A 309 9.02 -9.35 -4.46
CA LEU A 309 9.75 -9.14 -5.71
C LEU A 309 10.50 -10.38 -6.20
N LYS A 310 10.06 -11.60 -5.85
CA LYS A 310 10.67 -12.82 -6.45
C LYS A 310 10.67 -12.79 -7.98
N GLY A 311 9.62 -12.21 -8.60
CA GLY A 311 9.58 -11.99 -10.05
C GLY A 311 10.55 -10.92 -10.55
N ASP A 312 10.89 -9.92 -9.73
CA ASP A 312 11.80 -8.85 -10.13
C ASP A 312 13.28 -9.20 -9.93
N ARG A 313 13.60 -10.25 -9.15
CA ARG A 313 14.97 -10.77 -9.06
C ARG A 313 15.47 -11.28 -10.40
N MET A 314 14.62 -11.98 -11.16
CA MET A 314 14.94 -12.42 -12.51
C MET A 314 15.11 -11.22 -13.46
N LYS A 315 14.17 -10.27 -13.45
CA LYS A 315 14.23 -9.06 -14.28
C LYS A 315 15.44 -8.17 -13.98
N ASN A 316 15.89 -8.08 -12.73
CA ASN A 316 17.09 -7.31 -12.38
C ASN A 316 18.38 -8.06 -12.72
N ASN A 317 18.39 -9.39 -12.61
CA ASN A 317 19.51 -10.20 -13.05
C ASN A 317 19.66 -10.12 -14.56
N ASP A 318 18.57 -10.23 -15.31
CA ASP A 318 18.56 -10.05 -16.76
C ASP A 318 19.02 -8.65 -17.20
N LYS A 319 18.73 -7.59 -16.42
CA LYS A 319 19.20 -6.23 -16.73
C LYS A 319 20.70 -6.05 -16.53
N ILE A 320 21.27 -6.64 -15.48
CA ILE A 320 22.71 -6.54 -15.21
C ILE A 320 23.51 -7.22 -16.33
N PHE A 321 23.09 -8.41 -16.74
CA PHE A 321 23.77 -9.16 -17.80
C PHE A 321 23.37 -8.70 -19.21
N SER A 322 22.18 -8.14 -19.42
CA SER A 322 21.76 -7.69 -20.77
C SER A 322 22.51 -6.45 -21.25
N THR A 323 23.05 -5.64 -20.40
CA THR A 323 23.87 -4.48 -20.79
C THR A 323 25.28 -4.92 -21.14
N GLU A 324 25.89 -5.81 -20.37
CA GLU A 324 27.22 -6.37 -20.67
C GLU A 324 27.20 -7.37 -21.84
N LEU A 325 26.13 -8.19 -21.96
CA LEU A 325 25.97 -9.10 -23.10
C LEU A 325 25.70 -8.38 -24.43
N LYS A 326 25.09 -7.20 -24.42
CA LYS A 326 24.97 -6.38 -25.64
C LYS A 326 26.31 -5.85 -26.10
N GLU A 327 27.24 -5.55 -25.21
CA GLU A 327 28.61 -5.18 -25.61
C GLU A 327 29.44 -6.39 -26.07
N VAL A 328 29.31 -7.53 -25.37
CA VAL A 328 30.04 -8.76 -25.72
C VAL A 328 29.46 -9.50 -26.95
N THR A 329 28.12 -9.44 -27.13
CA THR A 329 27.48 -10.05 -28.30
C THR A 329 27.49 -9.14 -29.52
N SER A 330 27.69 -7.81 -29.37
CA SER A 330 27.95 -6.92 -30.51
C SER A 330 29.35 -7.13 -31.10
N ASP A 331 30.30 -7.64 -30.31
CA ASP A 331 31.64 -7.95 -30.79
C ASP A 331 31.80 -9.40 -31.35
N ASN A 332 30.87 -10.32 -31.03
CA ASN A 332 31.01 -11.75 -31.40
C ASN A 332 29.87 -12.36 -32.22
N SER A 333 28.85 -11.61 -32.62
CA SER A 333 27.79 -12.11 -33.50
C SER A 333 27.74 -11.30 -34.80
N SER A 334 28.50 -11.75 -35.70
CA SER A 334 28.52 -11.58 -37.12
C SER A 334 29.74 -10.82 -37.64
N GLY A 335 30.59 -11.52 -38.34
CA GLY A 335 31.57 -10.94 -39.26
C GLY A 335 30.92 -10.19 -40.45
N ILE A 336 29.73 -9.60 -40.21
CA ILE A 336 28.99 -8.81 -41.20
C ILE A 336 29.17 -7.34 -40.82
N SER A 337 29.83 -6.59 -41.70
CA SER A 337 30.01 -5.16 -41.51
C SER A 337 28.63 -4.40 -41.56
N LYS A 338 28.52 -3.24 -40.91
CA LYS A 338 27.32 -2.39 -41.02
C LYS A 338 26.86 -2.17 -42.47
N HIS A 339 27.80 -2.08 -43.36
CA HIS A 339 27.54 -1.93 -44.82
C HIS A 339 26.86 -3.17 -45.40
N GLN A 340 27.27 -4.36 -44.99
CA GLN A 340 26.64 -5.63 -45.39
C GLN A 340 25.24 -5.80 -44.81
N GLU A 341 24.98 -5.36 -43.58
CA GLU A 341 23.64 -5.33 -43.00
C GLU A 341 22.68 -4.39 -43.76
N GLU A 342 23.12 -3.21 -44.10
CA GLU A 342 22.35 -2.26 -44.90
C GLU A 342 22.01 -2.83 -46.28
N GLN A 343 22.99 -3.50 -46.95
CA GLN A 343 22.75 -4.14 -48.21
C GLN A 343 21.77 -5.32 -48.11
N LEU A 344 21.91 -6.18 -47.12
CA LEU A 344 20.97 -7.28 -46.84
C LEU A 344 19.55 -6.77 -46.61
N THR A 345 19.41 -5.71 -45.85
CA THR A 345 18.10 -5.08 -45.55
C THR A 345 17.47 -4.52 -46.83
N LYS A 346 18.26 -3.88 -47.68
CA LYS A 346 17.81 -3.34 -48.96
C LYS A 346 17.34 -4.46 -49.94
N TYR A 347 18.12 -5.51 -50.08
CA TYR A 347 17.73 -6.64 -50.96
C TYR A 347 16.53 -7.40 -50.44
N LYS A 348 16.40 -7.53 -49.09
CA LYS A 348 15.24 -8.13 -48.48
C LYS A 348 13.97 -7.30 -48.71
N SER A 349 14.03 -5.97 -48.60
CA SER A 349 12.87 -5.10 -48.87
C SER A 349 12.42 -5.17 -50.37
N LEU A 350 13.37 -5.29 -51.28
CA LEU A 350 13.08 -5.47 -52.70
C LEU A 350 12.46 -6.84 -53.01
N PHE A 351 12.90 -7.88 -52.32
CA PHE A 351 12.30 -9.21 -52.42
C PHE A 351 10.89 -9.26 -51.84
N ASP A 352 10.69 -8.71 -50.62
CA ASP A 352 9.39 -8.67 -49.96
C ASP A 352 8.36 -7.82 -50.72
N SER A 353 8.81 -6.81 -51.49
CA SER A 353 7.97 -6.01 -52.39
C SER A 353 7.68 -6.65 -53.74
N GLY A 354 8.23 -7.84 -54.02
CA GLY A 354 8.05 -8.54 -55.27
C GLY A 354 8.84 -7.96 -56.47
N LEU A 355 9.72 -7.00 -56.21
CA LEU A 355 10.55 -6.35 -57.22
C LEU A 355 11.82 -7.14 -57.56
N LEU A 356 12.20 -8.13 -56.75
CA LEU A 356 13.38 -8.95 -56.94
C LEU A 356 13.00 -10.44 -56.98
N PRO A 357 13.35 -11.20 -58.05
CA PRO A 357 13.15 -12.64 -58.10
C PRO A 357 13.94 -13.37 -57.02
N LYS A 358 13.39 -14.47 -56.52
CA LYS A 358 13.97 -15.25 -55.41
C LYS A 358 15.40 -15.74 -55.70
N GLU A 359 15.68 -16.13 -56.93
CA GLU A 359 16.98 -16.62 -57.34
C GLU A 359 18.04 -15.51 -57.25
N VAL A 360 17.69 -14.31 -57.70
CA VAL A 360 18.58 -13.14 -57.67
C VAL A 360 18.80 -12.68 -56.21
N TYR A 361 17.76 -12.70 -55.38
CA TYR A 361 17.88 -12.40 -53.94
C TYR A 361 18.86 -13.36 -53.27
N LEU A 362 18.74 -14.66 -53.48
CA LEU A 362 19.63 -15.67 -52.90
C LEU A 362 21.08 -15.55 -53.37
N GLU A 363 21.29 -15.16 -54.63
CA GLU A 363 22.61 -14.93 -55.17
C GLU A 363 23.29 -13.70 -54.55
N GLU A 364 22.57 -12.60 -54.40
CA GLU A 364 23.09 -11.37 -53.76
C GLU A 364 23.36 -11.57 -52.27
N VAL A 365 22.49 -12.29 -51.55
CA VAL A 365 22.74 -12.66 -50.16
C VAL A 365 24.03 -13.49 -50.03
N ARG A 366 24.27 -14.46 -50.96
CA ARG A 366 25.52 -15.24 -50.91
C ARG A 366 26.75 -14.38 -51.18
N LYS A 367 26.67 -13.42 -52.11
CA LYS A 367 27.79 -12.49 -52.39
C LYS A 367 28.12 -11.58 -51.25
N ILE A 368 27.11 -11.17 -50.44
CA ILE A 368 27.28 -10.30 -49.27
C ILE A 368 27.82 -11.07 -48.08
N MET A 369 27.41 -12.34 -47.94
CA MET A 369 27.78 -13.16 -46.79
C MET A 369 29.14 -13.88 -46.99
N GLY A 370 29.75 -13.83 -48.21
CA GLY A 370 31.02 -14.45 -48.52
C GLY A 370 30.88 -15.92 -48.82
#